data_d1eac9656ed085eeb3b2add45483708d
#
_entry.id   d1eac9656ed085eeb3b2add45483708d
#
_cell.length_a   1.000
_cell.length_b   1.000
_cell.length_c   1.000
_cell.angle_alpha   90.00
_cell.angle_beta   90.00
_cell.angle_gamma   90.00
#
_symmetry.space_group_name_H-M   'P 1'
#
loop_
_entity.id
_entity.type
_entity.pdbx_description
1 polymer ?
#
loop_
_entity_poly.entity_id
_entity_poly.type
_entity_poly.pdbx_seq_one_letter_code
_entity_poly.pdbx_strand_id
1 'polypeptide(L)'
;MKNILRYLLLALVVIGFTVPVLGKAEAAKIAILPLANNVADDELSGQVFFNECMDYFKFPEFDMVDDAVLDKALKEENYAVVGKNGPDEAMLKRIMAKTGADMALMMSLDELSLEPQMGMIEDYYKFKIKARIMYVNGITGKVTKDRINDEELVEYPVIARTDYEHNEFRNHVIRELKKVAKF
;
A
#
# COMPACT_ATOMS: atom_id res chain seq x y z
N MET A 1 -0.40 20.11 62.71
CA MET A 1 -1.46 19.60 61.84
C MET A 1 -1.73 20.47 60.59
N LYS A 2 -1.70 21.80 60.65
CA LYS A 2 -1.92 22.69 59.48
C LYS A 2 -0.90 22.51 58.33
N ASN A 3 0.32 22.18 58.62
CA ASN A 3 1.36 22.05 57.60
C ASN A 3 1.30 20.71 56.81
N ILE A 4 0.82 19.65 57.47
CA ILE A 4 0.66 18.32 56.80
C ILE A 4 -0.47 18.40 55.76
N LEU A 5 -1.54 19.12 56.06
CA LEU A 5 -2.66 19.30 55.12
C LEU A 5 -2.26 20.12 53.88
N ARG A 6 -1.34 21.10 54.00
CA ARG A 6 -0.78 21.87 52.90
C ARG A 6 0.08 21.02 51.97
N TYR A 7 0.91 20.15 52.52
CA TYR A 7 1.76 19.24 51.70
C TYR A 7 0.94 18.16 50.99
N LEU A 8 -0.14 17.69 51.64
CA LEU A 8 -1.08 16.72 51.01
C LEU A 8 -1.86 17.36 49.87
N LEU A 9 -2.27 18.63 50.00
CA LEU A 9 -2.93 19.37 48.91
C LEU A 9 -1.99 19.69 47.76
N LEU A 10 -0.73 20.02 48.02
CA LEU A 10 0.31 20.23 46.99
C LEU A 10 0.63 18.92 46.23
N ALA A 11 0.72 17.78 46.94
CA ALA A 11 0.94 16.48 46.32
C ALA A 11 -0.23 16.07 45.41
N LEU A 12 -1.45 16.35 45.80
CA LEU A 12 -2.66 16.09 44.98
C LEU A 12 -2.71 16.93 43.69
N VAL A 13 -2.25 18.18 43.75
CA VAL A 13 -2.18 19.07 42.59
C VAL A 13 -1.09 18.58 41.61
N VAL A 14 0.05 18.12 42.10
CA VAL A 14 1.13 17.60 41.26
C VAL A 14 0.74 16.29 40.60
N ILE A 15 0.00 15.41 41.27
CA ILE A 15 -0.49 14.15 40.69
C ILE A 15 -1.61 14.42 39.66
N GLY A 16 -2.43 15.47 39.86
CA GLY A 16 -3.48 15.86 38.90
C GLY A 16 -2.97 16.38 37.56
N PHE A 17 -1.72 16.87 37.49
CA PHE A 17 -1.10 17.38 36.25
C PHE A 17 -0.27 16.34 35.48
N THR A 18 -0.06 15.17 36.06
CA THR A 18 0.69 14.09 35.40
C THR A 18 -0.19 12.94 34.88
N VAL A 19 -1.50 13.17 34.70
CA VAL A 19 -2.27 12.27 33.84
C VAL A 19 -1.70 12.49 32.44
N PRO A 20 -0.94 11.54 31.87
CA PRO A 20 -0.63 11.63 30.46
C PRO A 20 -2.00 11.71 29.80
N VAL A 21 -2.29 12.82 29.12
CA VAL A 21 -3.33 12.82 28.12
C VAL A 21 -2.88 11.70 27.17
N LEU A 22 -3.47 10.53 27.33
CA LEU A 22 -3.44 9.48 26.32
C LEU A 22 -4.13 10.13 25.12
N GLY A 23 -3.39 10.95 24.39
CA GLY A 23 -3.78 11.41 23.09
C GLY A 23 -4.18 10.13 22.36
N LYS A 24 -5.42 10.04 21.89
CA LYS A 24 -5.78 9.03 20.92
C LYS A 24 -4.67 9.11 19.88
N ALA A 25 -3.89 8.04 19.73
CA ALA A 25 -2.93 7.97 18.64
C ALA A 25 -3.73 8.28 17.39
N GLU A 26 -3.44 9.39 16.76
CA GLU A 26 -4.09 9.79 15.53
C GLU A 26 -3.74 8.70 14.51
N ALA A 27 -4.74 8.22 13.76
CA ALA A 27 -4.49 7.19 12.76
C ALA A 27 -3.44 7.69 11.76
N ALA A 28 -2.48 6.85 11.43
CA ALA A 28 -1.43 7.23 10.48
C ALA A 28 -2.04 7.44 9.08
N LYS A 29 -1.76 8.60 8.48
CA LYS A 29 -2.35 8.97 7.20
C LYS A 29 -1.57 8.36 6.04
N ILE A 30 -2.26 7.60 5.18
CA ILE A 30 -1.64 6.92 4.04
C ILE A 30 -2.17 7.40 2.70
N ALA A 31 -1.27 7.65 1.76
CA ALA A 31 -1.57 7.90 0.35
C ALA A 31 -1.35 6.62 -0.45
N ILE A 32 -2.41 6.04 -0.99
CA ILE A 32 -2.34 4.90 -1.91
C ILE A 32 -2.48 5.45 -3.33
N LEU A 33 -1.39 5.35 -4.11
CA LEU A 33 -1.40 5.82 -5.48
C LEU A 33 -2.12 4.82 -6.39
N PRO A 34 -2.81 5.29 -7.44
CA PRO A 34 -3.37 4.41 -8.44
C PRO A 34 -2.31 3.45 -9.02
N LEU A 35 -2.71 2.22 -9.34
CA LEU A 35 -1.81 1.25 -9.98
C LEU A 35 -1.26 1.81 -11.30
N ALA A 36 0.06 1.85 -11.44
CA ALA A 36 0.70 2.12 -12.72
C ALA A 36 0.62 0.85 -13.59
N ASN A 37 -0.45 0.72 -14.37
CA ASN A 37 -0.73 -0.47 -15.16
C ASN A 37 -0.20 -0.34 -16.59
N ASN A 38 0.81 -1.13 -16.93
CA ASN A 38 1.42 -1.20 -18.26
C ASN A 38 0.93 -2.40 -19.10
N VAL A 39 -0.03 -3.18 -18.57
CA VAL A 39 -0.64 -4.32 -19.26
C VAL A 39 -1.77 -3.80 -20.14
N ALA A 40 -1.71 -4.14 -21.43
CA ALA A 40 -2.75 -3.72 -22.38
C ALA A 40 -4.10 -4.39 -22.04
N ASP A 41 -5.18 -3.63 -22.19
CA ASP A 41 -6.56 -4.10 -22.03
C ASP A 41 -6.89 -4.69 -20.64
N ASP A 42 -6.06 -4.38 -19.63
CA ASP A 42 -6.29 -4.80 -18.24
C ASP A 42 -6.90 -3.64 -17.42
N GLU A 43 -8.21 -3.63 -17.31
CA GLU A 43 -8.96 -2.63 -16.52
C GLU A 43 -9.16 -3.05 -15.06
N LEU A 44 -8.98 -4.33 -14.73
CA LEU A 44 -9.36 -4.89 -13.43
C LEU A 44 -8.25 -4.85 -12.40
N SER A 45 -6.98 -5.00 -12.79
CA SER A 45 -5.87 -5.02 -11.85
C SER A 45 -5.77 -3.77 -10.99
N GLY A 46 -6.11 -2.59 -11.53
CA GLY A 46 -6.18 -1.35 -10.77
C GLY A 46 -7.18 -1.43 -9.62
N GLN A 47 -8.36 -1.98 -9.88
CA GLN A 47 -9.41 -2.15 -8.88
C GLN A 47 -9.03 -3.23 -7.85
N VAL A 48 -8.45 -4.34 -8.31
CA VAL A 48 -7.93 -5.41 -7.41
C VAL A 48 -6.91 -4.84 -6.45
N PHE A 49 -5.90 -4.12 -6.97
CA PHE A 49 -4.87 -3.49 -6.14
C PHE A 49 -5.48 -2.54 -5.10
N PHE A 50 -6.34 -1.64 -5.54
CA PHE A 50 -6.97 -0.66 -4.65
C PHE A 50 -7.80 -1.32 -3.55
N ASN A 51 -8.62 -2.31 -3.89
CA ASN A 51 -9.46 -3.03 -2.93
C ASN A 51 -8.61 -3.74 -1.87
N GLU A 52 -7.53 -4.42 -2.26
CA GLU A 52 -6.64 -5.10 -1.31
C GLU A 52 -5.90 -4.09 -0.40
N CYS A 53 -5.53 -2.93 -0.92
CA CYS A 53 -4.97 -1.87 -0.10
C CYS A 53 -5.98 -1.32 0.91
N MET A 54 -7.23 -1.07 0.49
CA MET A 54 -8.31 -0.63 1.38
C MET A 54 -8.63 -1.66 2.46
N ASP A 55 -8.54 -2.95 2.11
CA ASP A 55 -8.73 -4.04 3.07
C ASP A 55 -7.58 -4.18 4.05
N TYR A 56 -6.39 -3.81 3.65
CA TYR A 56 -5.19 -3.92 4.47
C TYR A 56 -5.01 -2.71 5.39
N PHE A 57 -5.13 -1.50 4.87
CA PHE A 57 -4.95 -0.25 5.61
C PHE A 57 -6.28 0.28 6.13
N LYS A 58 -6.77 -0.27 7.24
CA LYS A 58 -8.09 0.06 7.82
C LYS A 58 -7.97 0.98 9.03
N PHE A 59 -9.02 1.78 9.21
CA PHE A 59 -9.26 2.46 10.48
C PHE A 59 -9.45 1.41 11.61
N PRO A 60 -8.93 1.60 12.86
CA PRO A 60 -8.39 2.87 13.37
C PRO A 60 -6.88 3.08 13.20
N GLU A 61 -6.12 2.11 12.69
CA GLU A 61 -4.67 2.19 12.56
C GLU A 61 -4.26 3.18 11.47
N PHE A 62 -5.03 3.20 10.38
CA PHE A 62 -4.75 4.03 9.21
C PHE A 62 -5.95 4.90 8.84
N ASP A 63 -5.67 6.10 8.33
CA ASP A 63 -6.61 7.00 7.71
C ASP A 63 -6.16 7.27 6.26
N MET A 64 -7.09 7.21 5.31
CA MET A 64 -6.76 7.44 3.91
C MET A 64 -6.67 8.93 3.61
N VAL A 65 -5.75 9.29 2.74
CA VAL A 65 -5.76 10.62 2.13
C VAL A 65 -7.06 10.79 1.33
N ASP A 66 -7.70 11.94 1.49
CA ASP A 66 -8.87 12.30 0.69
C ASP A 66 -8.55 12.27 -0.81
N ASP A 67 -9.43 11.63 -1.59
CA ASP A 67 -9.24 11.41 -3.03
C ASP A 67 -9.01 12.72 -3.79
N ALA A 68 -9.73 13.79 -3.46
CA ALA A 68 -9.57 15.08 -4.14
C ALA A 68 -8.21 15.73 -3.84
N VAL A 69 -7.69 15.52 -2.63
CA VAL A 69 -6.35 15.99 -2.23
C VAL A 69 -5.27 15.19 -2.94
N LEU A 70 -5.43 13.86 -3.00
CA LEU A 70 -4.52 12.96 -3.70
C LEU A 70 -4.50 13.27 -5.19
N ASP A 71 -5.65 13.35 -5.84
CA ASP A 71 -5.77 13.67 -7.28
C ASP A 71 -5.09 14.99 -7.65
N LYS A 72 -5.25 16.00 -6.81
CA LYS A 72 -4.58 17.29 -7.01
C LYS A 72 -3.06 17.13 -6.95
N ALA A 73 -2.55 16.43 -5.94
CA ALA A 73 -1.12 16.20 -5.78
C ALA A 73 -0.54 15.38 -6.95
N LEU A 74 -1.25 14.35 -7.42
CA LEU A 74 -0.87 13.53 -8.57
C LEU A 74 -0.78 14.37 -9.85
N LYS A 75 -1.76 15.24 -10.10
CA LYS A 75 -1.76 16.14 -11.27
C LYS A 75 -0.59 17.13 -11.21
N GLU A 76 -0.32 17.71 -10.06
CA GLU A 76 0.78 18.66 -9.87
C GLU A 76 2.17 18.01 -10.05
N GLU A 77 2.30 16.74 -9.71
CA GLU A 77 3.52 15.95 -9.91
C GLU A 77 3.61 15.33 -11.32
N ASN A 78 2.63 15.57 -12.18
CA ASN A 78 2.51 14.91 -13.49
C ASN A 78 2.59 13.37 -13.34
N TYR A 79 1.99 12.85 -12.26
CA TYR A 79 1.87 11.43 -12.11
C TYR A 79 0.99 10.90 -13.24
N ALA A 80 1.65 10.38 -14.22
CA ALA A 80 0.97 9.62 -15.26
C ALA A 80 1.20 8.15 -14.95
N VAL A 81 0.17 7.35 -15.12
CA VAL A 81 0.25 5.89 -15.16
C VAL A 81 1.11 5.52 -16.37
N VAL A 82 2.40 5.84 -16.37
CA VAL A 82 3.20 5.77 -17.59
C VAL A 82 4.59 5.26 -17.33
N GLY A 83 4.94 4.29 -18.12
CA GLY A 83 6.29 3.90 -18.43
C GLY A 83 6.91 2.92 -17.45
N LYS A 84 7.81 2.13 -17.98
CA LYS A 84 8.51 1.02 -17.32
C LYS A 84 9.24 1.36 -16.01
N ASN A 85 9.40 2.64 -15.69
CA ASN A 85 10.17 3.05 -14.50
C ASN A 85 9.29 3.34 -13.28
N GLY A 86 8.00 3.61 -13.45
CA GLY A 86 7.11 4.02 -12.35
C GLY A 86 7.57 5.30 -11.65
N PRO A 87 6.82 5.82 -10.69
CA PRO A 87 7.26 6.95 -9.88
C PRO A 87 8.44 6.55 -8.99
N ASP A 88 9.35 7.51 -8.80
CA ASP A 88 10.51 7.35 -7.94
C ASP A 88 10.20 7.73 -6.47
N GLU A 89 11.15 7.45 -5.60
CA GLU A 89 11.05 7.77 -4.18
C GLU A 89 10.91 9.28 -3.92
N ALA A 90 11.59 10.10 -4.71
CA ALA A 90 11.52 11.55 -4.56
C ALA A 90 10.12 12.07 -4.90
N MET A 91 9.49 11.53 -5.94
CA MET A 91 8.10 11.84 -6.29
C MET A 91 7.14 11.43 -5.18
N LEU A 92 7.26 10.21 -4.62
CA LEU A 92 6.43 9.76 -3.51
C LEU A 92 6.54 10.69 -2.29
N LYS A 93 7.77 11.08 -1.92
CA LYS A 93 7.99 12.04 -0.83
C LYS A 93 7.36 13.40 -1.08
N ARG A 94 7.37 13.90 -2.34
CA ARG A 94 6.69 15.16 -2.68
C ARG A 94 5.17 15.02 -2.62
N ILE A 95 4.60 13.89 -3.05
CA ILE A 95 3.17 13.60 -2.92
C ILE A 95 2.78 13.55 -1.44
N MET A 96 3.55 12.85 -0.59
CA MET A 96 3.33 12.84 0.85
C MET A 96 3.32 14.25 1.45
N ALA A 97 4.30 15.08 1.10
CA ALA A 97 4.38 16.45 1.59
C ALA A 97 3.17 17.30 1.16
N LYS A 98 2.65 17.11 -0.05
CA LYS A 98 1.48 17.84 -0.57
C LYS A 98 0.17 17.38 0.03
N THR A 99 0.05 16.09 0.34
CA THR A 99 -1.17 15.49 0.88
C THR A 99 -1.22 15.48 2.40
N GLY A 100 -0.10 15.75 3.06
CA GLY A 100 0.05 15.58 4.51
C GLY A 100 0.00 14.10 4.93
N ALA A 101 0.34 13.18 4.03
CA ALA A 101 0.39 11.76 4.35
C ALA A 101 1.67 11.42 5.12
N ASP A 102 1.51 10.56 6.14
CA ASP A 102 2.63 9.97 6.89
C ASP A 102 3.31 8.85 6.12
N MET A 103 2.55 8.21 5.22
CA MET A 103 2.98 7.05 4.43
C MET A 103 2.49 7.15 3.00
N ALA A 104 3.21 6.53 2.07
CA ALA A 104 2.75 6.39 0.69
C ALA A 104 3.07 5.01 0.12
N LEU A 105 2.13 4.47 -0.64
CA LEU A 105 2.25 3.20 -1.32
C LEU A 105 1.98 3.38 -2.81
N MET A 106 2.82 2.78 -3.63
CA MET A 106 2.60 2.65 -5.07
C MET A 106 2.97 1.27 -5.58
N MET A 107 2.33 0.86 -6.65
CA MET A 107 2.67 -0.35 -7.39
C MET A 107 2.64 -0.07 -8.89
N SER A 108 3.57 -0.67 -9.63
CA SER A 108 3.51 -0.76 -11.09
C SER A 108 3.38 -2.21 -11.52
N LEU A 109 2.49 -2.48 -12.47
CA LEU A 109 2.30 -3.79 -13.09
C LEU A 109 2.82 -3.71 -14.53
N ASP A 110 3.90 -4.44 -14.82
CA ASP A 110 4.58 -4.38 -16.11
C ASP A 110 4.21 -5.56 -17.02
N GLU A 111 3.82 -6.70 -16.45
CA GLU A 111 3.38 -7.91 -17.17
C GLU A 111 2.40 -8.70 -16.30
N LEU A 112 1.31 -9.13 -16.90
CA LEU A 112 0.36 -10.08 -16.33
C LEU A 112 -0.20 -10.88 -17.50
N SER A 113 0.10 -12.18 -17.56
CA SER A 113 -0.35 -13.01 -18.66
C SER A 113 -0.46 -14.48 -18.29
N LEU A 114 -1.36 -15.16 -18.97
CA LEU A 114 -1.54 -16.61 -18.92
C LEU A 114 -1.55 -17.13 -20.35
N GLU A 115 -0.43 -17.64 -20.82
CA GLU A 115 -0.22 -18.07 -22.20
C GLU A 115 -0.30 -19.59 -22.33
N PRO A 116 -1.06 -20.12 -23.32
CA PRO A 116 -1.09 -21.55 -23.55
C PRO A 116 0.27 -22.03 -24.04
N GLN A 117 0.72 -23.17 -23.51
CA GLN A 117 1.92 -23.87 -23.92
C GLN A 117 1.56 -25.27 -24.40
N MET A 118 1.97 -25.62 -25.62
CA MET A 118 1.75 -26.95 -26.14
C MET A 118 2.81 -27.91 -25.57
N GLY A 119 2.36 -28.89 -24.81
CA GLY A 119 3.19 -30.00 -24.34
C GLY A 119 3.12 -31.19 -25.27
N MET A 120 4.06 -32.15 -25.14
CA MET A 120 4.03 -33.41 -25.92
C MET A 120 2.93 -34.37 -25.44
N ILE A 121 2.49 -34.25 -24.17
CA ILE A 121 1.56 -35.16 -23.50
C ILE A 121 0.33 -34.40 -23.02
N GLU A 122 0.54 -33.21 -22.46
CA GLU A 122 -0.51 -32.38 -21.89
C GLU A 122 -0.25 -30.89 -22.20
N ASP A 123 -1.32 -30.14 -22.41
CA ASP A 123 -1.24 -28.69 -22.57
C ASP A 123 -1.16 -28.01 -21.21
N TYR A 124 -0.27 -27.05 -21.11
CA TYR A 124 -0.08 -26.24 -19.92
C TYR A 124 -0.36 -24.78 -20.22
N TYR A 125 -0.53 -24.01 -19.17
CA TYR A 125 -0.49 -22.55 -19.25
C TYR A 125 0.75 -22.03 -18.56
N LYS A 126 1.33 -21.00 -19.12
CA LYS A 126 2.44 -20.28 -18.52
C LYS A 126 1.91 -18.97 -17.95
N PHE A 127 1.82 -18.92 -16.62
CA PHE A 127 1.52 -17.69 -15.92
C PHE A 127 2.77 -16.85 -15.75
N LYS A 128 2.66 -15.54 -15.97
CA LYS A 128 3.74 -14.59 -15.75
C LYS A 128 3.22 -13.34 -15.09
N ILE A 129 3.97 -12.84 -14.12
CA ILE A 129 3.74 -11.56 -13.50
C ILE A 129 5.06 -10.81 -13.30
N LYS A 130 5.09 -9.53 -13.72
CA LYS A 130 6.15 -8.59 -13.36
C LYS A 130 5.55 -7.34 -12.80
N ALA A 131 5.92 -7.03 -11.57
CA ALA A 131 5.45 -5.83 -10.89
C ALA A 131 6.53 -5.28 -9.97
N ARG A 132 6.34 -4.02 -9.58
CA ARG A 132 7.21 -3.35 -8.60
C ARG A 132 6.34 -2.64 -7.60
N ILE A 133 6.68 -2.77 -6.33
CA ILE A 133 6.02 -2.08 -5.24
C ILE A 133 7.02 -1.18 -4.52
N MET A 134 6.57 -0.01 -4.11
CA MET A 134 7.33 0.92 -3.30
C MET A 134 6.45 1.47 -2.20
N TYR A 135 6.96 1.41 -0.99
CA TYR A 135 6.35 1.93 0.21
C TYR A 135 7.31 2.88 0.91
N VAL A 136 6.82 4.04 1.28
CA VAL A 136 7.56 5.05 2.04
C VAL A 136 6.84 5.29 3.36
N ASN A 137 7.53 5.08 4.45
CA ASN A 137 7.06 5.42 5.79
C ASN A 137 7.79 6.69 6.25
N GLY A 138 7.11 7.82 6.25
CA GLY A 138 7.68 9.11 6.65
C GLY A 138 7.93 9.23 8.15
N ILE A 139 7.20 8.46 8.98
CA ILE A 139 7.38 8.47 10.44
C ILE A 139 8.71 7.84 10.81
N THR A 140 9.03 6.70 10.20
CA THR A 140 10.28 5.95 10.49
C THR A 140 11.42 6.29 9.53
N GLY A 141 11.13 6.98 8.43
CA GLY A 141 12.07 7.22 7.34
C GLY A 141 12.38 5.99 6.49
N LYS A 142 11.72 4.84 6.74
CA LYS A 142 11.96 3.59 6.03
C LYS A 142 11.36 3.63 4.63
N VAL A 143 12.15 3.19 3.65
CA VAL A 143 11.68 2.97 2.27
C VAL A 143 11.84 1.50 1.96
N THR A 144 10.76 0.86 1.53
CA THR A 144 10.74 -0.53 1.08
C THR A 144 10.46 -0.56 -0.41
N LYS A 145 11.31 -1.28 -1.16
CA LYS A 145 11.15 -1.50 -2.60
C LYS A 145 11.24 -3.00 -2.83
N ASP A 146 10.25 -3.57 -3.50
CA ASP A 146 10.28 -4.97 -3.89
C ASP A 146 9.90 -5.15 -5.36
N ARG A 147 10.31 -6.27 -5.93
CA ARG A 147 10.04 -6.65 -7.31
C ARG A 147 9.40 -8.02 -7.32
N ILE A 148 8.27 -8.11 -7.96
CA ILE A 148 7.65 -9.38 -8.30
C ILE A 148 8.12 -9.72 -9.71
N ASN A 149 8.71 -10.88 -9.86
CA ASN A 149 9.06 -11.46 -11.16
C ASN A 149 8.87 -12.95 -11.00
N ASP A 150 7.66 -13.40 -11.24
CA ASP A 150 7.24 -14.77 -11.03
C ASP A 150 6.76 -15.38 -12.35
N GLU A 151 7.10 -16.64 -12.54
CA GLU A 151 6.74 -17.41 -13.71
C GLU A 151 6.50 -18.85 -13.30
N GLU A 152 5.34 -19.38 -13.60
CA GLU A 152 4.99 -20.77 -13.27
C GLU A 152 4.22 -21.44 -14.41
N LEU A 153 4.35 -22.75 -14.49
CA LEU A 153 3.53 -23.60 -15.35
C LEU A 153 2.34 -24.10 -14.53
N VAL A 154 1.16 -23.87 -15.03
CA VAL A 154 -0.09 -24.27 -14.41
C VAL A 154 -0.85 -25.22 -15.31
N GLU A 155 -1.51 -26.19 -14.73
CA GLU A 155 -2.48 -27.04 -15.43
C GLU A 155 -3.65 -26.19 -15.93
N TYR A 156 -4.44 -26.74 -16.84
CA TYR A 156 -5.60 -26.02 -17.38
C TYR A 156 -6.48 -25.46 -16.26
N PRO A 157 -6.60 -24.13 -16.12
CA PRO A 157 -7.38 -23.56 -15.03
C PRO A 157 -8.87 -23.88 -15.25
N VAL A 158 -9.55 -24.31 -14.18
CA VAL A 158 -10.98 -24.62 -14.17
C VAL A 158 -11.84 -23.34 -14.30
N ILE A 159 -11.23 -22.18 -14.07
CA ILE A 159 -11.89 -20.86 -14.14
C ILE A 159 -11.48 -20.12 -15.43
N ALA A 160 -12.19 -19.06 -15.75
CA ALA A 160 -11.84 -18.22 -16.89
C ALA A 160 -10.39 -17.68 -16.76
N ARG A 161 -9.70 -17.56 -17.89
CA ARG A 161 -8.30 -17.12 -17.95
C ARG A 161 -8.06 -15.81 -17.20
N THR A 162 -8.89 -14.81 -17.48
CA THR A 162 -8.82 -13.50 -16.82
C THR A 162 -9.04 -13.57 -15.31
N ASP A 163 -9.95 -14.43 -14.85
CA ASP A 163 -10.21 -14.62 -13.43
C ASP A 163 -8.99 -15.25 -12.74
N TYR A 164 -8.31 -16.20 -13.40
CA TYR A 164 -7.08 -16.79 -12.90
C TYR A 164 -5.97 -15.74 -12.74
N GLU A 165 -5.71 -14.98 -13.81
CA GLU A 165 -4.69 -13.92 -13.81
C GLU A 165 -4.91 -12.91 -12.68
N HIS A 166 -6.14 -12.44 -12.48
CA HIS A 166 -6.47 -11.48 -11.42
C HIS A 166 -6.44 -12.08 -10.02
N ASN A 167 -6.81 -13.35 -9.86
CA ASN A 167 -6.68 -14.04 -8.57
C ASN A 167 -5.21 -14.19 -8.17
N GLU A 168 -4.33 -14.58 -9.10
CA GLU A 168 -2.90 -14.66 -8.83
C GLU A 168 -2.29 -13.30 -8.60
N PHE A 169 -2.66 -12.28 -9.36
CA PHE A 169 -2.26 -10.91 -9.09
C PHE A 169 -2.66 -10.46 -7.67
N ARG A 170 -3.90 -10.73 -7.27
CA ARG A 170 -4.40 -10.48 -5.92
C ARG A 170 -3.55 -11.15 -4.84
N ASN A 171 -3.22 -12.42 -5.02
CA ASN A 171 -2.37 -13.18 -4.10
C ASN A 171 -0.99 -12.53 -3.93
N HIS A 172 -0.40 -12.06 -5.04
CA HIS A 172 0.86 -11.33 -5.02
C HIS A 172 0.74 -9.99 -4.29
N VAL A 173 -0.31 -9.21 -4.54
CA VAL A 173 -0.56 -7.94 -3.83
C VAL A 173 -0.65 -8.18 -2.32
N ILE A 174 -1.46 -9.13 -1.87
CA ILE A 174 -1.62 -9.48 -0.45
C ILE A 174 -0.27 -9.87 0.17
N ARG A 175 0.52 -10.66 -0.55
CA ARG A 175 1.86 -11.08 -0.08
C ARG A 175 2.79 -9.89 0.13
N GLU A 176 2.80 -8.95 -0.81
CA GLU A 176 3.63 -7.75 -0.73
C GLU A 176 3.15 -6.78 0.36
N LEU A 177 1.86 -6.55 0.49
CA LEU A 177 1.30 -5.74 1.56
C LEU A 177 1.72 -6.25 2.95
N LYS A 178 1.70 -7.57 3.16
CA LYS A 178 2.18 -8.20 4.40
C LYS A 178 3.67 -7.97 4.68
N LYS A 179 4.48 -7.75 3.65
CA LYS A 179 5.91 -7.43 3.82
C LYS A 179 6.13 -5.96 4.20
N VAL A 180 5.40 -5.05 3.57
CA VAL A 180 5.57 -3.60 3.77
C VAL A 180 4.98 -3.13 5.10
N ALA A 181 3.94 -3.76 5.60
CA ALA A 181 3.29 -3.39 6.85
C ALA A 181 3.84 -4.11 8.09
N LYS A 182 4.96 -4.79 8.00
CA LYS A 182 5.69 -5.21 9.20
C LYS A 182 6.35 -3.98 9.81
N PHE A 183 5.64 -3.37 10.75
CA PHE A 183 6.10 -2.30 11.62
C PHE A 183 7.04 -2.83 12.70
#